data_789780e328a46faf36418a79977a3846
#
_entry.id   789780e328a46faf36418a79977a3846
#
_cell.length_a   1.000
_cell.length_b   1.000
_cell.length_c   1.000
_cell.angle_alpha   90.00
_cell.angle_beta   90.00
_cell.angle_gamma   90.00
#
_symmetry.space_group_name_H-M   'P 1'
#
loop_
_entity.id
_entity.type
_entity.pdbx_description
1 polymer ?
#
loop_
_entity_poly.entity_id
_entity_poly.type
_entity_poly.pdbx_seq_one_letter_code
_entity_poly.pdbx_strand_id
1 'polypeptide(L)'
;MDTVRIVIADDHQLFIEGIKTILGRADNFKFEIIGEAHSGKDLLELLKETQPDLLLLDLNMPEGDGLNMLSIVKKKYKTMQVLALTMYDEVKLVRTAFNEGVDGYILKSTGKLELLEAIDEIIDGGRFFGDGVKIHIMSEDQKDKMPSKFDDKFVKKYNLTKREIEILRLITLALSNKEIAKKLFISDQTVSVHRKNIMRKLQVSNTAALIKMAYDNSLV
;
A
#
# COMPACT_ATOMS: atom_id res chain seq x y z
N MET A 1 -16.71 6.84 9.61
CA MET A 1 -15.69 6.48 8.62
C MET A 1 -15.15 7.78 8.08
N ASP A 2 -13.87 8.02 8.29
CA ASP A 2 -13.26 9.24 7.78
C ASP A 2 -13.15 9.14 6.26
N THR A 3 -13.45 10.25 5.58
CA THR A 3 -13.38 10.32 4.12
C THR A 3 -11.93 10.53 3.74
N VAL A 4 -11.37 9.69 2.88
CA VAL A 4 -10.01 9.84 2.37
C VAL A 4 -10.05 10.70 1.11
N ARG A 5 -9.40 11.86 1.16
CA ARG A 5 -9.33 12.82 0.05
C ARG A 5 -8.15 12.45 -0.87
N ILE A 6 -8.45 12.21 -2.13
CA ILE A 6 -7.50 11.69 -3.12
C ILE A 6 -7.32 12.71 -4.25
N VAL A 7 -6.06 12.95 -4.60
CA VAL A 7 -5.68 13.55 -5.88
C VAL A 7 -5.08 12.46 -6.77
N ILE A 8 -5.44 12.48 -8.06
CA ILE A 8 -4.90 11.58 -9.08
C ILE A 8 -4.09 12.41 -10.06
N ALA A 9 -2.83 12.04 -10.27
CA ALA A 9 -1.93 12.67 -11.21
C ALA A 9 -1.46 11.64 -12.24
N ASP A 10 -1.99 11.73 -13.46
CA ASP A 10 -1.73 10.82 -14.58
C ASP A 10 -2.10 11.53 -15.90
N ASP A 11 -1.31 11.39 -16.94
CA ASP A 11 -1.60 11.96 -18.26
C ASP A 11 -2.57 11.09 -19.11
N HIS A 12 -2.89 9.89 -18.63
CA HIS A 12 -3.81 8.96 -19.28
C HIS A 12 -5.24 9.10 -18.72
N GLN A 13 -6.09 9.89 -19.37
CA GLN A 13 -7.48 10.14 -18.92
C GLN A 13 -8.27 8.83 -18.69
N LEU A 14 -8.14 7.85 -19.58
CA LEU A 14 -8.85 6.57 -19.44
C LEU A 14 -8.44 5.81 -18.17
N PHE A 15 -7.18 5.93 -17.75
CA PHE A 15 -6.68 5.31 -16.53
C PHE A 15 -7.25 5.99 -15.29
N ILE A 16 -7.32 7.33 -15.30
CA ILE A 16 -7.97 8.12 -14.22
C ILE A 16 -9.43 7.68 -14.07
N GLU A 17 -10.21 7.58 -15.16
CA GLU A 17 -11.60 7.14 -15.12
C GLU A 17 -11.75 5.69 -14.61
N GLY A 18 -10.81 4.82 -14.96
CA GLY A 18 -10.71 3.47 -14.41
C GLY A 18 -10.54 3.46 -12.90
N ILE A 19 -9.59 4.24 -12.37
CA ILE A 19 -9.36 4.39 -10.93
C ILE A 19 -10.62 4.97 -10.23
N LYS A 20 -11.22 6.03 -10.76
CA LYS A 20 -12.46 6.62 -10.22
C LYS A 20 -13.57 5.58 -10.11
N THR A 21 -13.73 4.75 -11.14
CA THR A 21 -14.72 3.67 -11.15
C THR A 21 -14.41 2.62 -10.06
N ILE A 22 -13.15 2.26 -9.88
CA ILE A 22 -12.71 1.30 -8.87
C ILE A 22 -12.96 1.84 -7.45
N LEU A 23 -12.57 3.09 -7.20
CA LEU A 23 -12.70 3.74 -5.88
C LEU A 23 -14.17 3.99 -5.53
N GLY A 24 -14.99 4.41 -6.50
CA GLY A 24 -16.42 4.62 -6.31
C GLY A 24 -17.24 3.35 -6.00
N ARG A 25 -16.65 2.16 -6.21
CA ARG A 25 -17.26 0.85 -5.90
C ARG A 25 -16.59 0.15 -4.70
N ALA A 26 -15.80 0.86 -3.93
CA ALA A 26 -15.15 0.31 -2.76
C ALA A 26 -16.07 0.43 -1.54
N ASP A 27 -16.48 -0.71 -0.98
CA ASP A 27 -17.45 -0.76 0.14
C ASP A 27 -16.81 -0.42 1.50
N ASN A 28 -15.48 -0.43 1.59
CA ASN A 28 -14.76 -0.36 2.87
C ASN A 28 -14.33 1.07 3.27
N PHE A 29 -14.25 2.00 2.31
CA PHE A 29 -13.82 3.38 2.53
C PHE A 29 -14.71 4.34 1.76
N LYS A 30 -14.88 5.54 2.31
CA LYS A 30 -15.43 6.65 1.56
C LYS A 30 -14.25 7.42 0.95
N PHE A 31 -14.02 7.20 -0.34
CA PHE A 31 -13.05 7.95 -1.11
C PHE A 31 -13.69 9.19 -1.74
N GLU A 32 -12.99 10.30 -1.67
CA GLU A 32 -13.37 11.55 -2.34
C GLU A 32 -12.22 12.00 -3.23
N ILE A 33 -12.44 12.02 -4.54
CA ILE A 33 -11.46 12.54 -5.49
C ILE A 33 -11.66 14.04 -5.56
N ILE A 34 -10.69 14.77 -4.98
CA ILE A 34 -10.74 16.22 -4.84
C ILE A 34 -9.99 16.96 -5.95
N GLY A 35 -9.33 16.23 -6.87
CA GLY A 35 -8.67 16.83 -8.01
C GLY A 35 -7.96 15.82 -8.89
N GLU A 36 -7.71 16.23 -10.14
CA GLU A 36 -7.01 15.50 -11.19
C GLU A 36 -5.95 16.41 -11.80
N ALA A 37 -4.78 15.87 -12.10
CA ALA A 37 -3.68 16.57 -12.76
C ALA A 37 -3.14 15.72 -13.91
N HIS A 38 -2.85 16.36 -15.04
CA HIS A 38 -2.36 15.67 -16.24
C HIS A 38 -0.91 15.97 -16.56
N SER A 39 -0.27 16.78 -15.73
CA SER A 39 1.17 17.08 -15.80
C SER A 39 1.73 17.38 -14.41
N GLY A 40 3.06 17.35 -14.28
CA GLY A 40 3.70 17.74 -13.03
C GLY A 40 3.44 19.21 -12.65
N LYS A 41 3.30 20.09 -13.63
CA LYS A 41 2.95 21.48 -13.39
C LYS A 41 1.53 21.64 -12.86
N ASP A 42 0.56 20.98 -13.48
CA ASP A 42 -0.84 21.01 -13.04
C ASP A 42 -0.95 20.45 -11.61
N LEU A 43 -0.21 19.38 -11.30
CA LEU A 43 -0.18 18.82 -9.97
C LEU A 43 0.29 19.84 -8.93
N LEU A 44 1.38 20.56 -9.20
CA LEU A 44 1.90 21.55 -8.25
C LEU A 44 0.94 22.72 -8.05
N GLU A 45 0.21 23.16 -9.07
CA GLU A 45 -0.82 24.20 -8.94
C GLU A 45 -2.01 23.66 -8.12
N LEU A 46 -2.51 22.47 -8.45
CA LEU A 46 -3.62 21.83 -7.74
C LEU A 46 -3.32 21.65 -6.24
N LEU A 47 -2.12 21.21 -5.90
CA LEU A 47 -1.70 21.02 -4.51
C LEU A 47 -1.53 22.32 -3.71
N LYS A 48 -1.53 23.50 -4.32
CA LYS A 48 -1.57 24.79 -3.60
C LYS A 48 -2.97 25.08 -3.08
N GLU A 49 -4.00 24.60 -3.75
CA GLU A 49 -5.40 24.87 -3.46
C GLU A 49 -6.09 23.72 -2.73
N THR A 50 -5.48 22.53 -2.74
CA THR A 50 -6.05 21.32 -2.16
C THR A 50 -5.15 20.75 -1.07
N GLN A 51 -5.73 19.94 -0.19
CA GLN A 51 -5.02 19.22 0.86
C GLN A 51 -5.44 17.75 0.85
N PRO A 52 -4.94 16.94 -0.10
CA PRO A 52 -5.25 15.53 -0.15
C PRO A 52 -4.57 14.75 0.98
N ASP A 53 -5.20 13.67 1.39
CA ASP A 53 -4.63 12.70 2.30
C ASP A 53 -3.73 11.72 1.53
N LEU A 54 -4.11 11.39 0.27
CA LEU A 54 -3.42 10.48 -0.61
C LEU A 54 -3.26 11.07 -2.02
N LEU A 55 -2.06 10.98 -2.57
CA LEU A 55 -1.76 11.25 -3.97
C LEU A 55 -1.49 9.93 -4.70
N LEU A 56 -2.28 9.64 -5.73
CA LEU A 56 -1.96 8.61 -6.72
C LEU A 56 -1.14 9.28 -7.83
N LEU A 57 0.13 8.91 -7.98
CA LEU A 57 1.09 9.61 -8.83
C LEU A 57 1.65 8.69 -9.91
N ASP A 58 1.38 9.00 -11.18
CA ASP A 58 2.16 8.43 -12.27
C ASP A 58 3.58 9.02 -12.29
N LEU A 59 4.57 8.14 -12.31
CA LEU A 59 5.96 8.55 -12.42
C LEU A 59 6.40 8.91 -13.85
N ASN A 60 5.52 8.78 -14.83
CA ASN A 60 5.84 8.98 -16.25
C ASN A 60 4.97 10.05 -16.92
N MET A 61 4.68 11.13 -16.23
CA MET A 61 3.91 12.24 -16.80
C MET A 61 4.80 13.19 -17.64
N PRO A 62 4.25 13.81 -18.70
CA PRO A 62 4.95 14.86 -19.44
C PRO A 62 5.26 16.09 -18.55
N GLU A 63 6.25 16.88 -18.98
CA GLU A 63 6.71 18.10 -18.30
C GLU A 63 7.20 17.91 -16.85
N GLY A 64 7.60 16.71 -16.49
CA GLY A 64 8.19 16.43 -15.19
C GLY A 64 8.80 15.04 -15.13
N ASP A 65 10.03 14.93 -14.64
CA ASP A 65 10.55 13.68 -14.14
C ASP A 65 9.73 13.31 -12.90
N GLY A 66 8.93 12.24 -12.98
CA GLY A 66 8.04 11.81 -11.90
C GLY A 66 8.77 11.58 -10.57
N LEU A 67 10.02 11.15 -10.61
CA LEU A 67 10.85 11.03 -9.41
C LEU A 67 11.19 12.40 -8.82
N ASN A 68 11.50 13.39 -9.67
CA ASN A 68 11.72 14.75 -9.20
C ASN A 68 10.43 15.34 -8.62
N MET A 69 9.29 15.08 -9.26
CA MET A 69 7.99 15.50 -8.75
C MET A 69 7.69 14.87 -7.40
N LEU A 70 7.92 13.56 -7.24
CA LEU A 70 7.80 12.84 -5.96
C LEU A 70 8.65 13.52 -4.87
N SER A 71 9.91 13.83 -5.18
CA SER A 71 10.84 14.49 -4.24
C SER A 71 10.33 15.87 -3.81
N ILE A 72 9.85 16.69 -4.75
CA ILE A 72 9.27 18.02 -4.47
C ILE A 72 8.04 17.88 -3.56
N VAL A 73 7.14 16.97 -3.90
CA VAL A 73 5.89 16.71 -3.17
C VAL A 73 6.17 16.26 -1.75
N LYS A 74 7.01 15.23 -1.56
CA LYS A 74 7.33 14.70 -0.22
C LYS A 74 8.09 15.70 0.66
N LYS A 75 8.90 16.56 0.09
CA LYS A 75 9.57 17.64 0.85
C LYS A 75 8.59 18.70 1.34
N LYS A 76 7.61 19.06 0.50
CA LYS A 76 6.67 20.15 0.79
C LYS A 76 5.46 19.70 1.59
N TYR A 77 4.92 18.50 1.32
CA TYR A 77 3.69 17.95 1.90
C TYR A 77 4.00 16.67 2.69
N LYS A 78 4.66 16.84 3.85
CA LYS A 78 5.23 15.73 4.64
C LYS A 78 4.21 14.72 5.18
N THR A 79 2.96 15.14 5.39
CA THR A 79 1.89 14.30 5.92
C THR A 79 1.09 13.61 4.82
N MET A 80 1.17 14.09 3.58
CA MET A 80 0.48 13.50 2.46
C MET A 80 1.14 12.18 2.06
N GLN A 81 0.33 11.16 1.93
CA GLN A 81 0.77 9.85 1.47
C GLN A 81 0.82 9.81 -0.05
N VAL A 82 1.76 9.06 -0.61
CA VAL A 82 1.96 8.96 -2.06
C VAL A 82 2.05 7.50 -2.47
N LEU A 83 1.13 7.08 -3.35
CA LEU A 83 1.18 5.80 -4.05
C LEU A 83 1.60 6.04 -5.49
N ALA A 84 2.78 5.55 -5.85
CA ALA A 84 3.26 5.59 -7.23
C ALA A 84 2.56 4.53 -8.09
N LEU A 85 2.04 4.96 -9.23
CA LEU A 85 1.43 4.14 -10.28
C LEU A 85 2.29 4.25 -11.54
N THR A 86 2.83 3.16 -12.07
CA THR A 86 3.75 3.23 -13.19
C THR A 86 3.73 1.99 -14.07
N MET A 87 4.22 2.11 -15.29
CA MET A 87 4.45 0.96 -16.18
C MET A 87 5.79 0.27 -15.93
N TYR A 88 6.66 0.83 -15.09
CA TYR A 88 8.04 0.36 -14.93
C TYR A 88 8.24 -0.44 -13.64
N ASP A 89 8.86 -1.61 -13.77
CA ASP A 89 9.22 -2.52 -12.67
C ASP A 89 10.74 -2.55 -12.40
N GLU A 90 11.46 -1.58 -12.94
CA GLU A 90 12.92 -1.52 -12.80
C GLU A 90 13.32 -1.28 -11.34
N VAL A 91 14.14 -2.20 -10.80
CA VAL A 91 14.64 -2.15 -9.41
C VAL A 91 15.24 -0.80 -9.03
N LYS A 92 16.00 -0.18 -9.96
CA LYS A 92 16.63 1.12 -9.73
C LYS A 92 15.59 2.23 -9.53
N LEU A 93 14.54 2.25 -10.36
CA LEU A 93 13.48 3.25 -10.29
C LEU A 93 12.68 3.11 -8.98
N VAL A 94 12.28 1.88 -8.67
CA VAL A 94 11.59 1.55 -7.42
C VAL A 94 12.39 2.00 -6.20
N ARG A 95 13.70 1.65 -6.17
CA ARG A 95 14.59 2.02 -5.07
C ARG A 95 14.73 3.53 -4.93
N THR A 96 14.84 4.26 -6.05
CA THR A 96 14.92 5.71 -6.04
C THR A 96 13.62 6.32 -5.50
N ALA A 97 12.45 5.85 -5.94
CA ALA A 97 11.16 6.32 -5.45
C ALA A 97 11.01 6.13 -3.92
N PHE A 98 11.47 5.00 -3.39
CA PHE A 98 11.44 4.77 -1.94
C PHE A 98 12.43 5.63 -1.16
N ASN A 99 13.60 5.91 -1.71
CA ASN A 99 14.57 6.86 -1.11
C ASN A 99 14.02 8.29 -1.08
N GLU A 100 13.20 8.67 -2.08
CA GLU A 100 12.50 9.97 -2.13
C GLU A 100 11.24 9.98 -1.23
N GLY A 101 10.91 8.85 -0.57
CA GLY A 101 9.89 8.79 0.46
C GLY A 101 8.49 8.40 -0.03
N VAL A 102 8.35 7.73 -1.17
CA VAL A 102 7.06 7.14 -1.58
C VAL A 102 6.55 6.15 -0.54
N ASP A 103 5.25 6.13 -0.28
CA ASP A 103 4.64 5.23 0.69
C ASP A 103 4.21 3.92 0.05
N GLY A 104 3.92 3.91 -1.25
CA GLY A 104 3.64 2.69 -2.00
C GLY A 104 4.03 2.77 -3.47
N TYR A 105 4.19 1.59 -4.09
CA TYR A 105 4.57 1.47 -5.49
C TYR A 105 3.88 0.26 -6.11
N ILE A 106 3.05 0.49 -7.12
CA ILE A 106 2.36 -0.55 -7.88
C ILE A 106 2.46 -0.31 -9.38
N LEU A 107 2.32 -1.37 -10.17
CA LEU A 107 2.30 -1.27 -11.62
C LEU A 107 0.91 -0.88 -12.12
N LYS A 108 0.82 -0.12 -13.19
CA LYS A 108 -0.46 0.22 -13.85
C LYS A 108 -1.20 -1.03 -14.40
N SER A 109 -0.51 -2.15 -14.54
CA SER A 109 -1.11 -3.45 -14.88
C SER A 109 -1.76 -4.17 -13.68
N THR A 110 -1.64 -3.61 -12.49
CA THR A 110 -2.21 -4.13 -11.25
C THR A 110 -3.73 -4.19 -11.30
N GLY A 111 -4.30 -5.24 -10.72
CA GLY A 111 -5.75 -5.41 -10.63
C GLY A 111 -6.39 -4.57 -9.50
N LYS A 112 -7.73 -4.42 -9.58
CA LYS A 112 -8.53 -3.69 -8.59
C LYS A 112 -8.19 -4.04 -7.13
N LEU A 113 -8.05 -5.33 -6.82
CA LEU A 113 -7.86 -5.79 -5.45
C LEU A 113 -6.54 -5.30 -4.87
N GLU A 114 -5.47 -5.35 -5.65
CA GLU A 114 -4.15 -4.93 -5.23
C GLU A 114 -4.06 -3.41 -5.08
N LEU A 115 -4.74 -2.64 -5.96
CA LEU A 115 -4.85 -1.18 -5.81
C LEU A 115 -5.52 -0.80 -4.49
N LEU A 116 -6.65 -1.43 -4.16
CA LEU A 116 -7.37 -1.16 -2.92
C LEU A 116 -6.58 -1.61 -1.68
N GLU A 117 -5.87 -2.72 -1.76
CA GLU A 117 -4.97 -3.21 -0.71
C GLU A 117 -3.79 -2.25 -0.48
N ALA A 118 -3.21 -1.71 -1.57
CA ALA A 118 -2.15 -0.71 -1.49
C ALA A 118 -2.62 0.56 -0.80
N ILE A 119 -3.80 1.06 -1.17
CA ILE A 119 -4.38 2.27 -0.56
C ILE A 119 -4.66 2.03 0.93
N ASP A 120 -5.25 0.89 1.30
CA ASP A 120 -5.56 0.51 2.68
C ASP A 120 -4.30 0.48 3.56
N GLU A 121 -3.26 -0.21 3.10
CA GLU A 121 -1.99 -0.33 3.82
C GLU A 121 -1.30 1.04 4.02
N ILE A 122 -1.35 1.90 2.99
CA ILE A 122 -0.69 3.22 3.03
C ILE A 122 -1.44 4.17 3.98
N ILE A 123 -2.77 4.19 3.93
CA ILE A 123 -3.59 5.04 4.81
C ILE A 123 -3.41 4.63 6.28
N ASP A 124 -3.21 3.35 6.56
CA ASP A 124 -2.88 2.84 7.89
C ASP A 124 -1.42 3.16 8.32
N GLY A 125 -0.68 3.92 7.51
CA GLY A 125 0.70 4.33 7.80
C GLY A 125 1.74 3.25 7.48
N GLY A 126 1.36 2.19 6.78
CA GLY A 126 2.25 1.17 6.25
C GLY A 126 2.95 1.59 4.96
N ARG A 127 3.70 0.65 4.37
CA ARG A 127 4.29 0.80 3.03
C ARG A 127 3.91 -0.39 2.17
N PHE A 128 3.57 -0.13 0.90
CA PHE A 128 3.11 -1.17 0.00
C PHE A 128 4.01 -1.31 -1.23
N PHE A 129 4.30 -2.56 -1.60
CA PHE A 129 4.99 -2.94 -2.84
C PHE A 129 4.12 -3.93 -3.58
N GLY A 130 3.75 -3.59 -4.81
CA GLY A 130 2.90 -4.44 -5.63
C GLY A 130 3.57 -5.74 -6.07
N ASP A 131 2.74 -6.73 -6.39
CA ASP A 131 3.19 -7.96 -7.01
C ASP A 131 3.87 -7.62 -8.36
N GLY A 132 5.06 -8.17 -8.59
CA GLY A 132 5.85 -7.88 -9.80
C GLY A 132 6.84 -6.74 -9.66
N VAL A 133 6.81 -5.97 -8.59
CA VAL A 133 7.84 -4.99 -8.26
C VAL A 133 9.06 -5.73 -7.68
N LYS A 134 10.13 -5.82 -8.48
CA LYS A 134 11.37 -6.53 -8.07
C LYS A 134 12.20 -5.67 -7.14
N ILE A 135 12.03 -5.87 -5.84
CA ILE A 135 12.82 -5.15 -4.84
C ILE A 135 13.91 -6.04 -4.28
N HIS A 136 15.12 -5.82 -4.70
CA HIS A 136 16.28 -6.18 -3.92
C HIS A 136 16.60 -5.04 -2.95
N ILE A 137 15.86 -4.96 -1.83
CA ILE A 137 16.24 -4.10 -0.71
C ILE A 137 17.39 -4.81 0.00
N MET A 138 18.59 -4.65 -0.50
CA MET A 138 19.79 -4.84 0.29
C MET A 138 20.10 -3.51 0.99
N SER A 139 19.43 -3.24 2.07
CA SER A 139 19.90 -2.26 3.02
C SER A 139 20.64 -3.00 4.13
N GLU A 140 21.96 -2.97 4.09
CA GLU A 140 22.79 -3.33 5.22
C GLU A 140 22.62 -2.35 6.41
N ASP A 141 21.93 -1.23 6.22
CA ASP A 141 21.87 -0.13 7.18
C ASP A 141 20.61 -0.03 8.05
N GLN A 142 19.70 -1.03 8.03
CA GLN A 142 18.57 -1.03 8.96
C GLN A 142 18.46 -2.35 9.75
N LYS A 143 19.54 -2.72 10.40
CA LYS A 143 19.56 -3.86 11.35
C LYS A 143 18.98 -3.54 12.73
N ASP A 144 18.57 -2.31 12.99
CA ASP A 144 18.10 -1.94 14.32
C ASP A 144 16.66 -1.42 14.28
N LYS A 145 15.80 -2.20 14.90
CA LYS A 145 14.46 -1.96 15.45
C LYS A 145 13.30 -2.71 14.78
N MET A 146 13.35 -4.04 14.86
CA MET A 146 12.13 -4.83 15.04
C MET A 146 12.41 -5.99 16.00
N PRO A 147 11.55 -6.27 16.98
CA PRO A 147 11.64 -7.52 17.74
C PRO A 147 11.12 -8.64 16.82
N SER A 148 12.03 -9.18 16.01
CA SER A 148 11.74 -10.28 15.11
C SER A 148 11.85 -11.60 15.85
N LYS A 149 10.73 -12.26 16.09
CA LYS A 149 10.68 -13.72 16.30
C LYS A 149 10.00 -14.44 15.13
N PHE A 150 9.86 -13.80 13.98
CA PHE A 150 9.44 -14.49 12.77
C PHE A 150 10.68 -14.94 12.02
N ASP A 151 10.67 -16.19 11.56
CA ASP A 151 11.69 -16.64 10.62
C ASP A 151 11.58 -15.78 9.35
N ASP A 152 12.58 -14.92 9.11
CA ASP A 152 12.67 -14.06 7.91
C ASP A 152 12.49 -14.84 6.60
N LYS A 153 12.83 -16.14 6.62
CA LYS A 153 12.63 -17.05 5.50
C LYS A 153 11.16 -17.31 5.22
N PHE A 154 10.33 -17.44 6.28
CA PHE A 154 8.90 -17.67 6.12
C PHE A 154 8.20 -16.42 5.57
N VAL A 155 8.46 -15.27 6.14
CA VAL A 155 7.90 -13.98 5.70
C VAL A 155 8.23 -13.72 4.23
N LYS A 156 9.50 -13.91 3.84
CA LYS A 156 9.95 -13.75 2.45
C LYS A 156 9.34 -14.80 1.52
N LYS A 157 9.25 -16.06 1.96
CA LYS A 157 8.70 -17.16 1.16
C LYS A 157 7.25 -16.92 0.74
N TYR A 158 6.43 -16.36 1.64
CA TYR A 158 5.01 -16.14 1.42
C TYR A 158 4.65 -14.67 1.15
N ASN A 159 5.66 -13.81 1.07
CA ASN A 159 5.51 -12.38 0.78
C ASN A 159 4.46 -11.69 1.67
N LEU A 160 4.56 -11.95 2.99
CA LEU A 160 3.65 -11.37 3.97
C LEU A 160 4.06 -9.94 4.29
N THR A 161 3.09 -9.02 4.28
CA THR A 161 3.29 -7.65 4.73
C THR A 161 3.43 -7.57 6.25
N LYS A 162 3.95 -6.47 6.77
CA LYS A 162 4.03 -6.23 8.23
C LYS A 162 2.66 -6.32 8.89
N ARG A 163 1.65 -5.74 8.23
CA ARG A 163 0.26 -5.75 8.71
C ARG A 163 -0.32 -7.15 8.73
N GLU A 164 -0.11 -7.93 7.69
CA GLU A 164 -0.53 -9.34 7.66
C GLU A 164 0.13 -10.17 8.75
N ILE A 165 1.41 -9.93 9.05
CA ILE A 165 2.13 -10.57 10.14
C ILE A 165 1.51 -10.20 11.50
N GLU A 166 1.19 -8.93 11.70
CA GLU A 166 0.56 -8.45 12.93
C GLU A 166 -0.83 -9.07 13.12
N ILE A 167 -1.63 -9.09 12.06
CA ILE A 167 -2.95 -9.73 12.08
C ILE A 167 -2.82 -11.25 12.26
N LEU A 168 -1.88 -11.89 11.60
CA LEU A 168 -1.61 -13.32 11.77
C LEU A 168 -1.30 -13.66 13.24
N ARG A 169 -0.47 -12.87 13.91
CA ARG A 169 -0.19 -13.02 15.35
C ARG A 169 -1.45 -12.93 16.20
N LEU A 170 -2.32 -11.97 15.89
CA LEU A 170 -3.56 -11.80 16.65
C LEU A 170 -4.57 -12.94 16.39
N ILE A 171 -4.55 -13.51 15.18
CA ILE A 171 -5.33 -14.70 14.84
C ILE A 171 -4.86 -15.92 15.65
N THR A 172 -3.54 -16.10 15.83
CA THR A 172 -3.00 -17.22 16.60
C THR A 172 -3.29 -17.11 18.09
N LEU A 173 -3.55 -15.88 18.57
CA LEU A 173 -4.08 -15.63 19.92
C LEU A 173 -5.60 -15.84 20.03
N ALA A 174 -6.22 -16.45 19.00
CA ALA A 174 -7.64 -16.73 18.89
C ALA A 174 -8.56 -15.50 18.97
N LEU A 175 -8.07 -14.30 18.65
CA LEU A 175 -8.88 -13.09 18.62
C LEU A 175 -9.85 -13.09 17.43
N SER A 176 -11.08 -12.64 17.69
CA SER A 176 -12.10 -12.41 16.66
C SER A 176 -11.75 -11.20 15.79
N ASN A 177 -12.39 -11.08 14.62
CA ASN A 177 -12.18 -9.91 13.75
C ASN A 177 -12.46 -8.59 14.48
N LYS A 178 -13.52 -8.54 15.30
CA LYS A 178 -13.86 -7.33 16.08
C LYS A 178 -12.79 -6.95 17.10
N GLU A 179 -12.21 -7.94 17.77
CA GLU A 179 -11.15 -7.71 18.76
C GLU A 179 -9.85 -7.26 18.09
N ILE A 180 -9.52 -7.87 16.94
CA ILE A 180 -8.36 -7.46 16.12
C ILE A 180 -8.58 -6.04 15.60
N ALA A 181 -9.75 -5.76 15.04
CA ALA A 181 -10.12 -4.45 14.54
C ALA A 181 -9.97 -3.36 15.61
N LYS A 182 -10.52 -3.61 16.82
CA LYS A 182 -10.39 -2.69 17.96
C LYS A 182 -8.92 -2.49 18.38
N LYS A 183 -8.14 -3.57 18.39
CA LYS A 183 -6.74 -3.52 18.83
C LYS A 183 -5.83 -2.80 17.83
N LEU A 184 -6.16 -2.88 16.55
CA LEU A 184 -5.39 -2.32 15.45
C LEU A 184 -5.97 -1.00 14.89
N PHE A 185 -7.07 -0.51 15.50
CA PHE A 185 -7.77 0.72 15.10
C PHE A 185 -8.23 0.73 13.63
N ILE A 186 -8.72 -0.42 13.14
CA ILE A 186 -9.24 -0.61 11.77
C ILE A 186 -10.65 -1.22 11.82
N SER A 187 -11.33 -1.33 10.67
CA SER A 187 -12.64 -1.98 10.61
C SER A 187 -12.53 -3.51 10.69
N ASP A 188 -13.58 -4.18 11.17
CA ASP A 188 -13.66 -5.65 11.18
C ASP A 188 -13.71 -6.23 9.76
N GLN A 189 -14.19 -5.46 8.78
CA GLN A 189 -14.16 -5.80 7.37
C GLN A 189 -12.75 -5.75 6.81
N THR A 190 -11.95 -4.73 7.17
CA THR A 190 -10.53 -4.65 6.83
C THR A 190 -9.76 -5.86 7.36
N VAL A 191 -9.99 -6.24 8.62
CA VAL A 191 -9.42 -7.48 9.18
C VAL A 191 -9.83 -8.71 8.38
N SER A 192 -11.09 -8.77 7.93
CA SER A 192 -11.59 -9.89 7.11
C SER A 192 -10.88 -9.99 5.76
N VAL A 193 -10.58 -8.85 5.12
CA VAL A 193 -9.81 -8.78 3.88
C VAL A 193 -8.38 -9.28 4.11
N HIS A 194 -7.70 -8.76 5.13
CA HIS A 194 -6.34 -9.23 5.46
C HIS A 194 -6.30 -10.73 5.75
N ARG A 195 -7.28 -11.28 6.49
CA ARG A 195 -7.36 -12.73 6.74
C ARG A 195 -7.48 -13.53 5.46
N LYS A 196 -8.32 -13.08 4.50
CA LYS A 196 -8.44 -13.72 3.18
C LYS A 196 -7.11 -13.67 2.41
N ASN A 197 -6.43 -12.54 2.42
CA ASN A 197 -5.14 -12.37 1.76
C ASN A 197 -4.06 -13.25 2.38
N ILE A 198 -3.97 -13.29 3.72
CA ILE A 198 -3.06 -14.19 4.44
C ILE A 198 -3.33 -15.65 4.06
N MET A 199 -4.59 -16.09 4.11
CA MET A 199 -4.96 -17.46 3.74
C MET A 199 -4.60 -17.79 2.29
N ARG A 200 -4.81 -16.85 1.36
CA ARG A 200 -4.43 -17.00 -0.05
C ARG A 200 -2.91 -17.12 -0.20
N LYS A 201 -2.13 -16.22 0.42
CA LYS A 201 -0.66 -16.22 0.37
C LYS A 201 -0.07 -17.49 0.99
N LEU A 202 -0.62 -17.95 2.07
CA LEU A 202 -0.20 -19.19 2.76
C LEU A 202 -0.81 -20.45 2.17
N GLN A 203 -1.68 -20.34 1.14
CA GLN A 203 -2.36 -21.45 0.47
C GLN A 203 -3.14 -22.35 1.43
N VAL A 204 -3.79 -21.76 2.44
CA VAL A 204 -4.63 -22.46 3.42
C VAL A 204 -6.09 -22.10 3.23
N SER A 205 -7.01 -23.05 3.47
CA SER A 205 -8.44 -22.90 3.18
C SER A 205 -9.28 -22.44 4.39
N ASN A 206 -8.72 -22.49 5.59
CA ASN A 206 -9.45 -22.14 6.81
C ASN A 206 -8.53 -21.66 7.94
N THR A 207 -9.13 -21.04 8.96
CA THR A 207 -8.40 -20.47 10.09
C THR A 207 -7.65 -21.53 10.91
N ALA A 208 -8.17 -22.76 11.04
CA ALA A 208 -7.49 -23.81 11.78
C ALA A 208 -6.18 -24.22 11.07
N ALA A 209 -6.22 -24.38 9.75
CA ALA A 209 -5.01 -24.63 8.94
C ALA A 209 -4.03 -23.47 9.01
N LEU A 210 -4.52 -22.22 9.04
CA LEU A 210 -3.69 -21.02 9.20
C LEU A 210 -2.95 -21.02 10.54
N ILE A 211 -3.66 -21.29 11.63
CA ILE A 211 -3.09 -21.36 12.98
C ILE A 211 -2.05 -22.50 13.05
N LYS A 212 -2.40 -23.69 12.55
CA LYS A 212 -1.47 -24.82 12.50
C LYS A 212 -0.19 -24.46 11.76
N MET A 213 -0.30 -23.85 10.59
CA MET A 213 0.84 -23.44 9.79
C MET A 213 1.72 -22.40 10.51
N ALA A 214 1.12 -21.49 11.27
CA ALA A 214 1.85 -20.53 12.09
C ALA A 214 2.66 -21.21 13.20
N TYR A 215 2.09 -22.19 13.88
CA TYR A 215 2.79 -22.99 14.92
C TYR A 215 3.89 -23.87 14.32
N ASP A 216 3.62 -24.58 13.23
CA ASP A 216 4.59 -25.49 12.57
C ASP A 216 5.85 -24.75 12.08
N ASN A 217 5.73 -23.44 11.85
CA ASN A 217 6.83 -22.58 11.39
C ASN A 217 7.36 -21.61 12.48
N SER A 218 7.04 -21.87 13.75
CA SER A 218 7.50 -21.06 14.89
C SER A 218 7.22 -19.56 14.76
N LEU A 219 6.05 -19.21 14.19
CA LEU A 219 5.64 -17.84 14.00
C LEU A 219 4.95 -17.24 15.24
N VAL A 220 4.81 -18.02 16.29
CA VAL A 220 4.19 -17.68 17.57
C VAL A 220 4.94 -18.33 18.72
#